data_54041d2263ec83a4f1ce72451cc0d089
#
_entry.id   54041d2263ec83a4f1ce72451cc0d089
#
_cell.length_a   1.000
_cell.length_b   1.000
_cell.length_c   1.000
_cell.angle_alpha   90.00
_cell.angle_beta   90.00
_cell.angle_gamma   90.00
#
_symmetry.space_group_name_H-M   'P 1'
#
loop_
_entity.id
_entity.type
_entity.pdbx_description
1 polymer ?
#
loop_
_entity_poly.entity_id
_entity_poly.type
_entity_poly.pdbx_seq_one_letter_code
_entity_poly.pdbx_strand_id
1 'polypeptide(L)'
;MSENLPKLFTTQFSTVLEMKLQQRMSKLRGRCMEGFHVGKQASPIQYIGAVQMKAPAGRFAPIGRQDADFVRRWVLPVDRDANQLIDTFDKLKTAIEPTSQYADVAAAAVAREWDDRLIQAAFSISLTGTDSSSFINETFDPNGVGLTIIPTFASAANSGLTVAKMIEAKRIMRKAQVDVDEETMTWVTNSQGEADLLNQVQVVSTEFSDKPVLQEGRVTRFMGWDIIYSERLSVETVTTQVRDNIAFVRSGLYLGIWKDTENDVSRRYDLSSLPYQIYTMMSSGATRLEPARLLKAQCADLSAAADVTP
;
A
#
# COMPACT_ATOMS: atom_id res chain seq x y z
N MET A 1 -32.72 -0.93 -55.78
CA MET A 1 -32.08 -0.14 -54.67
C MET A 1 -30.64 0.08 -55.08
N SER A 2 -30.17 1.31 -55.02
CA SER A 2 -28.79 1.64 -55.45
C SER A 2 -27.76 0.96 -54.54
N GLU A 3 -26.85 0.20 -55.11
CA GLU A 3 -25.75 -0.51 -54.41
C GLU A 3 -24.78 0.44 -53.68
N ASN A 4 -24.84 1.73 -53.95
CA ASN A 4 -23.97 2.75 -53.39
C ASN A 4 -24.51 3.45 -52.13
N LEU A 5 -25.78 3.24 -51.78
CA LEU A 5 -26.38 3.81 -50.55
C LEU A 5 -25.73 3.31 -49.25
N PRO A 6 -25.32 2.03 -49.10
CA PRO A 6 -24.64 1.54 -47.89
C PRO A 6 -23.29 2.20 -47.63
N LYS A 7 -22.63 2.72 -48.69
CA LYS A 7 -21.32 3.40 -48.56
C LYS A 7 -21.44 4.81 -47.95
N LEU A 8 -22.66 5.34 -47.84
CA LEU A 8 -22.96 6.63 -47.23
C LEU A 8 -23.34 6.55 -45.74
N PHE A 9 -23.47 5.34 -45.20
CA PHE A 9 -23.75 5.18 -43.77
C PHE A 9 -22.49 5.63 -42.96
N THR A 10 -22.57 6.79 -42.39
CA THR A 10 -21.58 7.26 -41.43
C THR A 10 -21.78 6.57 -40.12
N THR A 11 -20.73 5.91 -39.63
CA THR A 11 -20.73 5.36 -38.26
C THR A 11 -20.75 6.52 -37.28
N GLN A 12 -21.77 6.61 -36.46
CA GLN A 12 -21.84 7.60 -35.39
C GLN A 12 -21.02 7.08 -34.22
N PHE A 13 -19.95 7.79 -33.91
CA PHE A 13 -19.11 7.50 -32.74
C PHE A 13 -19.60 8.29 -31.53
N SER A 14 -19.42 7.70 -30.35
CA SER A 14 -19.65 8.43 -29.11
C SER A 14 -18.68 9.61 -29.02
N THR A 15 -19.17 10.76 -28.61
CA THR A 15 -18.36 11.95 -28.32
C THR A 15 -17.77 11.94 -26.90
N VAL A 16 -18.10 10.90 -26.11
CA VAL A 16 -17.63 10.76 -24.73
C VAL A 16 -16.51 9.75 -24.68
N LEU A 17 -15.34 10.17 -24.24
CA LEU A 17 -14.20 9.31 -23.92
C LEU A 17 -14.23 9.00 -22.42
N GLU A 18 -14.48 7.75 -22.08
CA GLU A 18 -14.50 7.31 -20.69
C GLU A 18 -13.21 6.58 -20.32
N MET A 19 -12.77 6.80 -19.08
CA MET A 19 -11.62 6.10 -18.53
C MET A 19 -11.99 4.63 -18.26
N LYS A 20 -11.15 3.70 -18.72
CA LYS A 20 -11.27 2.27 -18.37
C LYS A 20 -11.28 2.08 -16.86
N LEU A 21 -11.96 1.03 -16.39
CA LEU A 21 -11.99 0.70 -14.96
C LEU A 21 -10.57 0.53 -14.41
N GLN A 22 -10.24 1.37 -13.45
CA GLN A 22 -8.95 1.37 -12.76
C GLN A 22 -9.08 2.10 -11.43
N GLN A 23 -8.17 1.82 -10.49
CA GLN A 23 -8.11 2.56 -9.24
C GLN A 23 -7.71 4.03 -9.54
N ARG A 24 -8.57 4.98 -9.15
CA ARG A 24 -8.38 6.41 -9.42
C ARG A 24 -7.67 7.15 -8.28
N MET A 25 -7.83 6.69 -7.05
CA MET A 25 -7.28 7.34 -5.85
C MET A 25 -6.43 6.35 -5.06
N SER A 26 -5.43 6.86 -4.35
CA SER A 26 -4.68 6.07 -3.37
C SER A 26 -5.59 5.68 -2.21
N LYS A 27 -5.50 4.44 -1.76
CA LYS A 27 -6.25 3.90 -0.63
C LYS A 27 -5.44 3.87 0.66
N LEU A 28 -4.12 3.86 0.55
CA LEU A 28 -3.19 3.72 1.68
C LEU A 28 -2.57 5.04 2.11
N ARG A 29 -2.43 6.01 1.20
CA ARG A 29 -1.98 7.38 1.55
C ARG A 29 -2.93 7.98 2.59
N GLY A 30 -2.37 8.60 3.63
CA GLY A 30 -3.14 9.12 4.77
C GLY A 30 -3.40 8.10 5.90
N ARG A 31 -3.13 6.80 5.68
CA ARG A 31 -3.21 5.76 6.71
C ARG A 31 -1.86 5.43 7.35
N CYS A 32 -0.77 5.90 6.77
CA CYS A 32 0.60 5.80 7.27
C CYS A 32 1.11 7.16 7.76
N MET A 33 2.30 7.18 8.32
CA MET A 33 3.00 8.44 8.59
C MET A 33 3.57 9.00 7.28
N GLU A 34 3.46 10.31 7.09
CA GLU A 34 3.96 10.99 5.89
C GLU A 34 4.89 12.13 6.28
N GLY A 35 5.86 12.42 5.43
CA GLY A 35 6.75 13.56 5.61
C GLY A 35 7.40 14.00 4.30
N PHE A 36 7.64 15.31 4.20
CA PHE A 36 8.31 15.92 3.05
C PHE A 36 9.81 16.00 3.34
N HIS A 37 10.60 15.63 2.35
CA HIS A 37 12.05 15.59 2.46
C HIS A 37 12.73 16.28 1.27
N VAL A 38 13.98 16.68 1.52
CA VAL A 38 14.87 17.25 0.50
C VAL A 38 16.24 16.55 0.62
N GLY A 39 16.88 16.31 -0.51
CA GLY A 39 18.20 15.70 -0.56
C GLY A 39 18.18 14.23 -0.96
N LYS A 40 19.33 13.58 -0.95
CA LYS A 40 19.54 12.22 -1.47
C LYS A 40 18.87 11.12 -0.63
N GLN A 41 18.73 11.36 0.66
CA GLN A 41 18.21 10.38 1.60
C GLN A 41 17.62 11.09 2.82
N ALA A 42 16.69 10.44 3.50
CA ALA A 42 16.09 10.97 4.72
C ALA A 42 16.09 9.93 5.82
N SER A 43 16.20 10.39 7.07
CA SER A 43 16.00 9.59 8.26
C SER A 43 14.79 10.13 9.02
N PRO A 44 13.59 9.59 8.76
CA PRO A 44 12.36 10.13 9.35
C PRO A 44 12.30 9.93 10.87
N ILE A 45 12.87 8.84 11.37
CA ILE A 45 12.78 8.48 12.78
C ILE A 45 14.12 7.96 13.27
N GLN A 46 14.45 8.37 14.48
CA GLN A 46 15.56 7.85 15.27
C GLN A 46 14.98 7.15 16.50
N TYR A 47 15.38 5.91 16.72
CA TYR A 47 14.96 5.12 17.86
C TYR A 47 16.05 5.10 18.92
N ILE A 48 15.61 5.18 20.18
CA ILE A 48 16.45 4.98 21.35
C ILE A 48 16.04 3.63 21.93
N GLY A 49 17.00 2.74 22.13
CA GLY A 49 16.77 1.44 22.76
C GLY A 49 16.27 1.57 24.20
N ALA A 50 15.55 0.57 24.66
CA ALA A 50 15.04 0.55 26.02
C ALA A 50 16.18 0.40 27.05
N VAL A 51 16.15 1.24 28.07
CA VAL A 51 17.06 1.14 29.22
C VAL A 51 16.33 0.43 30.37
N GLN A 52 16.97 -0.57 30.95
CA GLN A 52 16.39 -1.31 32.08
C GLN A 52 16.91 -0.77 33.40
N MET A 53 16.05 -0.61 34.38
CA MET A 53 16.47 -0.30 35.75
C MET A 53 17.16 -1.51 36.36
N LYS A 54 18.34 -1.25 36.96
CA LYS A 54 19.14 -2.26 37.68
C LYS A 54 19.12 -1.99 39.17
N ALA A 55 19.09 -3.03 39.95
CA ALA A 55 19.31 -2.90 41.39
C ALA A 55 20.71 -2.36 41.65
N PRO A 56 20.90 -1.47 42.64
CA PRO A 56 22.22 -1.00 43.00
C PRO A 56 23.08 -2.16 43.46
N ALA A 57 24.37 -2.18 43.03
CA ALA A 57 25.29 -3.28 43.33
C ALA A 57 25.66 -3.38 44.81
N GLY A 58 25.35 -2.37 45.60
CA GLY A 58 25.59 -2.35 47.05
C GLY A 58 25.54 -0.94 47.63
N ARG A 59 25.56 -0.83 48.96
CA ARG A 59 25.65 0.43 49.69
C ARG A 59 27.00 1.10 49.39
N PHE A 60 27.01 2.28 48.80
CA PHE A 60 28.21 2.99 48.34
C PHE A 60 28.90 2.42 47.08
N ALA A 61 28.23 1.52 46.30
CA ALA A 61 28.78 1.08 45.04
C ALA A 61 28.80 2.21 44.00
N PRO A 62 29.80 2.26 43.11
CA PRO A 62 29.84 3.24 42.02
C PRO A 62 28.65 3.06 41.09
N ILE A 63 28.11 4.16 40.58
CA ILE A 63 27.00 4.16 39.64
C ILE A 63 27.48 3.61 38.29
N GLY A 64 26.97 2.45 37.90
CA GLY A 64 27.24 1.88 36.57
C GLY A 64 26.56 2.66 35.46
N ARG A 65 27.32 3.04 34.44
CA ARG A 65 26.77 3.69 33.24
C ARG A 65 25.95 2.70 32.43
N GLN A 66 24.84 3.15 31.92
CA GLN A 66 24.03 2.43 30.92
C GLN A 66 23.80 3.37 29.75
N ASP A 67 24.23 2.97 28.59
CA ASP A 67 24.00 3.71 27.36
C ASP A 67 22.85 3.02 26.60
N ALA A 68 21.96 3.82 26.07
CA ALA A 68 20.91 3.33 25.17
C ALA A 68 21.44 3.25 23.73
N ASP A 69 21.08 2.20 23.03
CA ASP A 69 21.42 2.06 21.61
C ASP A 69 20.57 3.01 20.76
N PHE A 70 21.21 3.63 19.77
CA PHE A 70 20.54 4.50 18.81
C PHE A 70 20.50 3.85 17.44
N VAL A 71 19.31 3.76 16.85
CA VAL A 71 19.11 3.22 15.51
C VAL A 71 18.28 4.21 14.70
N ARG A 72 18.67 4.44 13.45
CA ARG A 72 17.93 5.28 12.49
C ARG A 72 17.34 4.43 11.41
N ARG A 73 16.17 4.83 10.94
CA ARG A 73 15.55 4.31 9.72
C ARG A 73 15.87 5.24 8.57
N TRP A 74 16.23 4.66 7.43
CA TRP A 74 16.59 5.41 6.24
C TRP A 74 15.57 5.17 5.13
N VAL A 75 15.25 6.23 4.42
CA VAL A 75 14.37 6.20 3.24
C VAL A 75 15.13 6.83 2.08
N LEU A 76 15.10 6.15 0.94
CA LEU A 76 15.67 6.63 -0.31
C LEU A 76 14.56 7.02 -1.27
N PRO A 77 14.70 8.14 -2.00
CA PRO A 77 13.77 8.50 -3.05
C PRO A 77 13.88 7.55 -4.23
N VAL A 78 12.75 7.26 -4.82
CA VAL A 78 12.64 6.56 -6.10
C VAL A 78 11.82 7.43 -7.02
N ASP A 79 12.44 7.85 -8.12
CA ASP A 79 11.81 8.70 -9.11
C ASP A 79 10.97 7.86 -10.05
N ARG A 80 9.78 8.38 -10.38
CA ARG A 80 8.85 7.80 -11.35
C ARG A 80 8.29 8.89 -12.23
N ASP A 81 8.16 8.56 -13.50
CA ASP A 81 7.53 9.44 -14.48
C ASP A 81 6.58 8.67 -15.39
N ALA A 82 5.60 9.37 -15.89
CA ALA A 82 4.68 8.91 -16.91
C ALA A 82 4.63 9.96 -18.02
N ASN A 83 4.91 9.53 -19.24
CA ASN A 83 4.96 10.41 -20.41
C ASN A 83 3.97 9.90 -21.46
N GLN A 84 3.07 10.77 -21.88
CA GLN A 84 2.09 10.49 -22.93
C GLN A 84 2.18 11.58 -24.02
N LEU A 85 2.19 11.14 -25.26
CA LEU A 85 2.25 12.04 -26.42
C LEU A 85 0.93 11.97 -27.18
N ILE A 86 0.41 13.12 -27.56
CA ILE A 86 -0.81 13.26 -28.36
C ILE A 86 -0.42 13.98 -29.65
N ASP A 87 -0.54 13.29 -30.78
CA ASP A 87 -0.24 13.88 -32.10
C ASP A 87 -1.29 14.95 -32.44
N THR A 88 -0.80 16.05 -32.98
CA THR A 88 -1.65 17.17 -33.44
C THR A 88 -2.57 16.75 -34.58
N PHE A 89 -2.10 15.88 -35.49
CA PHE A 89 -2.93 15.40 -36.59
C PHE A 89 -4.02 14.44 -36.13
N ASP A 90 -3.74 13.62 -35.11
CA ASP A 90 -4.75 12.73 -34.55
C ASP A 90 -5.79 13.52 -33.75
N LYS A 91 -5.39 14.59 -33.09
CA LYS A 91 -6.32 15.54 -32.44
C LYS A 91 -7.29 16.17 -33.43
N LEU A 92 -6.83 16.49 -34.66
CA LEU A 92 -7.69 17.03 -35.71
C LEU A 92 -8.67 15.99 -36.27
N LYS A 93 -8.29 14.71 -36.26
CA LYS A 93 -9.14 13.60 -36.75
C LYS A 93 -10.13 13.11 -35.67
N THR A 94 -9.85 13.38 -34.43
CA THR A 94 -10.68 12.95 -33.31
C THR A 94 -11.71 14.02 -32.98
N ALA A 95 -12.99 13.67 -32.92
CA ALA A 95 -14.07 14.58 -32.56
C ALA A 95 -14.05 15.03 -31.08
N ILE A 96 -13.13 14.50 -30.30
CA ILE A 96 -13.03 14.66 -28.84
C ILE A 96 -11.66 15.29 -28.52
N GLU A 97 -11.63 16.21 -27.56
CA GLU A 97 -10.38 16.72 -27.02
C GLU A 97 -9.90 15.81 -25.85
N PRO A 98 -8.89 14.95 -26.07
CA PRO A 98 -8.55 13.90 -25.11
C PRO A 98 -7.68 14.36 -23.95
N THR A 99 -7.20 15.60 -23.94
CA THR A 99 -6.15 16.10 -23.02
C THR A 99 -6.53 15.92 -21.54
N SER A 100 -7.78 16.20 -21.18
CA SER A 100 -8.25 16.07 -19.78
C SER A 100 -8.31 14.62 -19.32
N GLN A 101 -8.79 13.71 -20.17
CA GLN A 101 -8.88 12.28 -19.85
C GLN A 101 -7.49 11.64 -19.71
N TYR A 102 -6.52 12.05 -20.51
CA TYR A 102 -5.14 11.61 -20.37
C TYR A 102 -4.50 12.11 -19.07
N ALA A 103 -4.81 13.34 -18.65
CA ALA A 103 -4.37 13.87 -17.36
C ALA A 103 -4.99 13.07 -16.19
N ASP A 104 -6.27 12.71 -16.27
CA ASP A 104 -6.93 11.89 -15.26
C ASP A 104 -6.33 10.48 -15.17
N VAL A 105 -5.99 9.87 -16.32
CA VAL A 105 -5.30 8.57 -16.36
C VAL A 105 -3.92 8.66 -15.73
N ALA A 106 -3.18 9.74 -15.98
CA ALA A 106 -1.86 9.97 -15.39
C ALA A 106 -1.97 10.17 -13.86
N ALA A 107 -2.94 10.95 -13.38
CA ALA A 107 -3.21 11.12 -11.96
C ALA A 107 -3.58 9.81 -11.27
N ALA A 108 -4.40 8.97 -11.93
CA ALA A 108 -4.72 7.63 -11.42
C ALA A 108 -3.49 6.71 -11.37
N ALA A 109 -2.55 6.83 -12.32
CA ALA A 109 -1.30 6.08 -12.30
C ALA A 109 -0.43 6.46 -11.11
N VAL A 110 -0.32 7.75 -10.79
CA VAL A 110 0.39 8.24 -9.61
C VAL A 110 -0.25 7.69 -8.32
N ALA A 111 -1.57 7.73 -8.22
CA ALA A 111 -2.27 7.22 -7.05
C ALA A 111 -2.01 5.72 -6.81
N ARG A 112 -1.91 4.94 -7.87
CA ARG A 112 -1.52 3.51 -7.79
C ARG A 112 -0.07 3.33 -7.37
N GLU A 113 0.84 4.15 -7.89
CA GLU A 113 2.26 4.07 -7.51
C GLU A 113 2.48 4.36 -6.02
N TRP A 114 1.72 5.29 -5.41
CA TRP A 114 1.74 5.51 -3.97
C TRP A 114 1.41 4.24 -3.18
N ASP A 115 0.33 3.56 -3.58
CA ASP A 115 -0.10 2.33 -2.91
C ASP A 115 0.91 1.21 -3.11
N ASP A 116 1.47 1.04 -4.32
CA ASP A 116 2.47 0.02 -4.63
C ASP A 116 3.75 0.22 -3.81
N ARG A 117 4.18 1.47 -3.63
CA ARG A 117 5.34 1.80 -2.78
C ARG A 117 5.13 1.38 -1.34
N LEU A 118 3.95 1.66 -0.79
CA LEU A 118 3.62 1.29 0.58
C LEU A 118 3.50 -0.23 0.75
N ILE A 119 2.83 -0.91 -0.18
CA ILE A 119 2.71 -2.37 -0.17
C ILE A 119 4.08 -3.03 -0.29
N GLN A 120 4.94 -2.56 -1.20
CA GLN A 120 6.29 -3.09 -1.36
C GLN A 120 7.12 -2.86 -0.09
N ALA A 121 7.07 -1.66 0.49
CA ALA A 121 7.83 -1.31 1.70
C ALA A 121 7.40 -2.14 2.92
N ALA A 122 6.17 -2.63 2.97
CA ALA A 122 5.68 -3.42 4.08
C ALA A 122 6.52 -4.68 4.34
N PHE A 123 6.89 -5.41 3.29
CA PHE A 123 7.58 -6.69 3.41
C PHE A 123 9.01 -6.70 2.85
N SER A 124 9.43 -5.63 2.18
CA SER A 124 10.80 -5.51 1.66
C SER A 124 11.82 -5.28 2.79
N ILE A 125 13.08 -5.27 2.40
CA ILE A 125 14.20 -4.92 3.28
C ILE A 125 14.09 -3.44 3.66
N SER A 126 14.17 -3.16 4.96
CA SER A 126 14.28 -1.81 5.52
C SER A 126 15.74 -1.45 5.76
N LEU A 127 16.11 -0.22 5.45
CA LEU A 127 17.46 0.28 5.67
C LEU A 127 17.57 0.87 7.09
N THR A 128 18.50 0.35 7.86
CA THR A 128 18.78 0.81 9.22
C THR A 128 20.26 1.19 9.37
N GLY A 129 20.64 1.77 10.49
CA GLY A 129 22.03 2.10 10.80
C GLY A 129 22.13 3.47 11.46
N THR A 130 23.28 3.71 12.10
CA THR A 130 23.58 4.98 12.76
C THR A 130 24.12 6.02 11.78
N ASP A 131 24.75 5.56 10.70
CA ASP A 131 25.44 6.41 9.72
C ASP A 131 24.82 6.26 8.32
N SER A 132 24.79 7.35 7.59
CA SER A 132 24.30 7.43 6.22
C SER A 132 25.22 6.76 5.18
N SER A 133 26.43 6.43 5.55
CA SER A 133 27.43 5.76 4.70
C SER A 133 27.38 4.24 4.78
N SER A 134 26.78 3.68 5.85
CA SER A 134 26.73 2.24 6.10
C SER A 134 25.33 1.80 6.50
N PHE A 135 24.55 1.38 5.50
CA PHE A 135 23.22 0.83 5.76
C PHE A 135 23.30 -0.63 6.17
N ILE A 136 22.50 -0.98 7.16
CA ILE A 136 22.24 -2.37 7.55
C ILE A 136 20.89 -2.77 6.99
N ASN A 137 20.86 -3.87 6.27
CA ASN A 137 19.63 -4.42 5.71
C ASN A 137 18.88 -5.20 6.79
N GLU A 138 17.68 -4.77 7.13
CA GLU A 138 16.79 -5.44 8.05
C GLU A 138 15.64 -6.11 7.29
N THR A 139 15.56 -7.43 7.40
CA THR A 139 14.46 -8.23 6.81
C THR A 139 13.14 -7.98 7.52
N PHE A 140 12.05 -8.51 7.00
CA PHE A 140 10.70 -8.30 7.55
C PHE A 140 10.56 -8.78 9.01
N ASP A 141 11.09 -9.95 9.33
CA ASP A 141 11.10 -10.51 10.70
C ASP A 141 12.53 -10.85 11.14
N PRO A 142 13.35 -9.84 11.51
CA PRO A 142 14.77 -10.03 11.76
C PRO A 142 15.07 -10.91 12.97
N ASN A 143 14.16 -10.99 13.92
CA ASN A 143 14.33 -11.69 15.18
C ASN A 143 13.53 -13.01 15.25
N GLY A 144 12.83 -13.38 14.17
CA GLY A 144 11.97 -14.57 14.16
C GLY A 144 10.83 -14.51 15.19
N VAL A 145 10.29 -13.32 15.44
CA VAL A 145 9.26 -13.09 16.47
C VAL A 145 7.91 -13.68 16.05
N GLY A 146 7.79 -14.10 14.78
CA GLY A 146 6.55 -14.64 14.23
C GLY A 146 5.57 -13.55 13.83
N LEU A 147 6.06 -12.52 13.10
CA LEU A 147 5.24 -11.45 12.56
C LEU A 147 4.40 -11.89 11.34
N THR A 148 4.51 -13.16 10.95
CA THR A 148 3.73 -13.77 9.87
C THR A 148 2.69 -14.70 10.44
N ILE A 149 1.43 -14.45 10.11
CA ILE A 149 0.31 -15.37 10.40
C ILE A 149 0.18 -16.30 9.19
N ILE A 150 0.45 -17.57 9.38
CA ILE A 150 0.45 -18.58 8.32
C ILE A 150 -0.96 -18.85 7.77
N PRO A 151 -1.10 -19.32 6.52
CA PRO A 151 -2.41 -19.50 5.91
C PRO A 151 -3.22 -20.63 6.60
N THR A 152 -2.55 -21.59 7.24
CA THR A 152 -3.19 -22.70 7.99
C THR A 152 -3.51 -22.34 9.44
N PHE A 153 -3.37 -21.08 9.87
CA PHE A 153 -3.66 -20.67 11.24
C PHE A 153 -5.13 -20.95 11.61
N ALA A 154 -5.34 -21.68 12.71
CA ALA A 154 -6.65 -22.14 13.20
C ALA A 154 -7.44 -23.01 12.19
N SER A 155 -6.76 -23.63 11.21
CA SER A 155 -7.37 -24.51 10.21
C SER A 155 -6.41 -25.64 9.83
N ALA A 156 -6.96 -26.77 9.38
CA ALA A 156 -6.17 -27.89 8.87
C ALA A 156 -5.66 -27.67 7.44
N ALA A 157 -6.26 -26.74 6.69
CA ALA A 157 -5.89 -26.38 5.33
C ALA A 157 -5.73 -24.87 5.22
N ASN A 158 -5.23 -24.37 4.07
CA ASN A 158 -5.15 -22.95 3.81
C ASN A 158 -6.53 -22.31 3.94
N SER A 159 -6.65 -21.34 4.81
CA SER A 159 -7.89 -20.60 5.06
C SER A 159 -7.79 -19.17 4.56
N GLY A 160 -8.91 -18.61 4.14
CA GLY A 160 -9.05 -17.21 3.80
C GLY A 160 -8.89 -16.30 5.02
N LEU A 161 -9.41 -15.10 4.93
CA LEU A 161 -9.40 -14.16 6.04
C LEU A 161 -10.43 -14.56 7.09
N THR A 162 -9.95 -14.91 8.30
CA THR A 162 -10.79 -15.35 9.43
C THR A 162 -10.68 -14.38 10.59
N VAL A 163 -11.73 -14.32 11.43
CA VAL A 163 -11.73 -13.56 12.69
C VAL A 163 -10.59 -14.03 13.61
N ALA A 164 -10.26 -15.34 13.61
CA ALA A 164 -9.15 -15.88 14.38
C ALA A 164 -7.80 -15.25 14.00
N LYS A 165 -7.54 -15.03 12.71
CA LYS A 165 -6.32 -14.35 12.22
C LYS A 165 -6.27 -12.89 12.68
N MET A 166 -7.40 -12.19 12.70
CA MET A 166 -7.48 -10.79 13.15
C MET A 166 -7.24 -10.69 14.67
N ILE A 167 -7.76 -11.64 15.46
CA ILE A 167 -7.48 -11.75 16.90
C ILE A 167 -6.01 -11.99 17.14
N GLU A 168 -5.41 -12.94 16.41
CA GLU A 168 -3.99 -13.28 16.54
C GLU A 168 -3.09 -12.10 16.18
N ALA A 169 -3.41 -11.37 15.12
CA ALA A 169 -2.68 -10.15 14.76
C ALA A 169 -2.65 -9.14 15.93
N LYS A 170 -3.81 -8.92 16.55
CA LYS A 170 -3.90 -8.02 17.70
C LYS A 170 -3.14 -8.55 18.91
N ARG A 171 -3.15 -9.87 19.13
CA ARG A 171 -2.40 -10.51 20.20
C ARG A 171 -0.89 -10.35 20.02
N ILE A 172 -0.38 -10.53 18.79
CA ILE A 172 1.06 -10.37 18.48
C ILE A 172 1.50 -8.93 18.72
N MET A 173 0.73 -7.93 18.22
CA MET A 173 1.04 -6.52 18.44
C MET A 173 1.06 -6.15 19.93
N ARG A 174 0.07 -6.58 20.71
CA ARG A 174 0.03 -6.34 22.15
C ARG A 174 1.17 -7.02 22.91
N LYS A 175 1.55 -8.24 22.50
CA LYS A 175 2.73 -8.94 23.05
C LYS A 175 4.02 -8.15 22.81
N ALA A 176 4.11 -7.47 21.67
CA ALA A 176 5.23 -6.61 21.32
C ALA A 176 5.13 -5.19 21.93
N GLN A 177 4.16 -4.95 22.82
CA GLN A 177 3.93 -3.66 23.49
C GLN A 177 3.61 -2.52 22.53
N VAL A 178 3.03 -2.82 21.36
CA VAL A 178 2.51 -1.80 20.44
C VAL A 178 1.21 -1.25 21.01
N ASP A 179 1.08 0.07 21.01
CA ASP A 179 -0.09 0.75 21.51
C ASP A 179 -1.24 0.71 20.50
N VAL A 180 -1.99 -0.40 20.54
CA VAL A 180 -3.10 -0.66 19.63
C VAL A 180 -4.40 0.05 20.03
N ASP A 181 -4.45 0.65 21.20
CA ASP A 181 -5.64 1.30 21.72
C ASP A 181 -5.65 2.82 21.42
N GLU A 182 -4.46 3.44 21.28
CA GLU A 182 -4.33 4.86 20.92
C GLU A 182 -4.15 5.07 19.41
N GLU A 183 -3.49 4.15 18.70
CA GLU A 183 -3.24 4.29 17.27
C GLU A 183 -4.31 3.64 16.40
N THR A 184 -4.54 4.21 15.22
CA THR A 184 -5.43 3.61 14.23
C THR A 184 -4.79 2.36 13.64
N MET A 185 -5.50 1.24 13.76
CA MET A 185 -5.11 -0.02 13.15
C MET A 185 -5.75 -0.16 11.77
N THR A 186 -4.95 -0.50 10.78
CA THR A 186 -5.42 -0.70 9.40
C THR A 186 -5.15 -2.12 8.96
N TRP A 187 -6.16 -2.73 8.35
CA TRP A 187 -6.07 -4.03 7.71
C TRP A 187 -6.30 -3.90 6.21
N VAL A 188 -5.32 -4.28 5.41
CA VAL A 188 -5.42 -4.26 3.95
C VAL A 188 -5.65 -5.67 3.45
N THR A 189 -6.73 -5.87 2.73
CA THR A 189 -7.12 -7.15 2.15
C THR A 189 -7.65 -6.96 0.72
N ASN A 190 -7.89 -8.06 0.02
CA ASN A 190 -8.49 -8.05 -1.32
C ASN A 190 -10.02 -8.34 -1.25
N SER A 191 -10.67 -8.42 -2.40
CA SER A 191 -12.10 -8.75 -2.53
C SER A 191 -12.44 -10.14 -1.99
N GLN A 192 -11.53 -11.13 -2.14
CA GLN A 192 -11.73 -12.45 -1.56
C GLN A 192 -11.79 -12.38 -0.03
N GLY A 193 -10.91 -11.58 0.59
CA GLY A 193 -10.93 -11.40 2.04
C GLY A 193 -12.21 -10.70 2.54
N GLU A 194 -12.82 -9.82 1.74
CA GLU A 194 -14.15 -9.27 2.05
C GLU A 194 -15.23 -10.35 2.03
N ALA A 195 -15.24 -11.19 0.98
CA ALA A 195 -16.17 -12.30 0.87
C ALA A 195 -16.02 -13.29 2.04
N ASP A 196 -14.78 -13.59 2.43
CA ASP A 196 -14.48 -14.48 3.55
C ASP A 196 -15.03 -13.92 4.88
N LEU A 197 -14.87 -12.61 5.11
CA LEU A 197 -15.42 -11.95 6.31
C LEU A 197 -16.95 -11.95 6.31
N LEU A 198 -17.59 -11.67 5.17
CA LEU A 198 -19.06 -11.68 5.05
C LEU A 198 -19.64 -13.08 5.23
N ASN A 199 -18.88 -14.13 4.94
CA ASN A 199 -19.31 -15.52 5.18
C ASN A 199 -19.20 -15.96 6.65
N GLN A 200 -18.59 -15.15 7.53
CA GLN A 200 -18.44 -15.51 8.94
C GLN A 200 -19.62 -15.01 9.76
N VAL A 201 -20.27 -15.92 10.47
CA VAL A 201 -21.44 -15.63 11.33
C VAL A 201 -21.13 -14.56 12.38
N GLN A 202 -19.91 -14.55 12.92
CA GLN A 202 -19.49 -13.57 13.94
C GLN A 202 -19.44 -12.12 13.42
N VAL A 203 -19.27 -11.93 12.11
CA VAL A 203 -19.24 -10.60 11.49
C VAL A 203 -20.63 -10.14 11.11
N VAL A 204 -21.51 -11.06 10.75
CA VAL A 204 -22.82 -10.81 10.13
C VAL A 204 -23.95 -10.81 11.16
N SER A 205 -23.82 -11.58 12.25
CA SER A 205 -24.88 -11.75 13.23
C SER A 205 -25.10 -10.50 14.10
N THR A 206 -26.36 -10.11 14.27
CA THR A 206 -26.78 -9.02 15.18
C THR A 206 -26.53 -9.33 16.66
N GLU A 207 -26.34 -10.60 17.01
CA GLU A 207 -26.00 -10.99 18.40
C GLU A 207 -24.59 -10.54 18.80
N PHE A 208 -23.70 -10.34 17.83
CA PHE A 208 -22.32 -9.94 18.05
C PHE A 208 -22.02 -8.48 17.68
N SER A 209 -22.95 -7.78 17.02
CA SER A 209 -22.77 -6.39 16.60
C SER A 209 -24.08 -5.63 16.57
N ASP A 210 -24.10 -4.41 17.13
CA ASP A 210 -25.26 -3.51 17.11
C ASP A 210 -25.64 -3.04 15.69
N LYS A 211 -24.75 -3.17 14.71
CA LYS A 211 -24.98 -2.79 13.32
C LYS A 211 -24.82 -4.01 12.41
N PRO A 212 -25.90 -4.50 11.80
CA PRO A 212 -25.82 -5.63 10.88
C PRO A 212 -25.11 -5.20 9.58
N VAL A 213 -23.95 -5.75 9.34
CA VAL A 213 -23.10 -5.50 8.15
C VAL A 213 -23.82 -5.94 6.86
N LEU A 214 -24.75 -6.89 6.95
CA LEU A 214 -25.53 -7.38 5.81
C LEU A 214 -26.38 -6.30 5.13
N GLN A 215 -26.76 -5.25 5.81
CA GLN A 215 -27.56 -4.16 5.22
C GLN A 215 -26.70 -3.26 4.31
N GLU A 216 -25.43 -3.06 4.65
CA GLU A 216 -24.51 -2.22 3.86
C GLU A 216 -23.65 -3.02 2.88
N GLY A 217 -23.57 -4.36 3.05
CA GLY A 217 -22.79 -5.26 2.19
C GLY A 217 -21.30 -5.01 2.22
N ARG A 218 -20.79 -4.20 3.18
CA ARG A 218 -19.38 -3.82 3.28
C ARG A 218 -18.92 -3.78 4.73
N VAL A 219 -17.78 -4.42 5.02
CA VAL A 219 -17.13 -4.34 6.32
C VAL A 219 -16.08 -3.22 6.28
N THR A 220 -16.40 -2.07 6.85
CA THR A 220 -15.46 -0.93 6.90
C THR A 220 -14.59 -0.96 8.16
N ARG A 221 -15.13 -1.44 9.28
CA ARG A 221 -14.44 -1.53 10.56
C ARG A 221 -14.89 -2.76 11.33
N PHE A 222 -13.93 -3.55 11.80
CA PHE A 222 -14.20 -4.73 12.62
C PHE A 222 -13.08 -4.94 13.64
N MET A 223 -13.43 -5.22 14.89
CA MET A 223 -12.51 -5.43 16.03
C MET A 223 -11.46 -4.33 16.23
N GLY A 224 -11.80 -3.09 15.88
CA GLY A 224 -10.87 -1.95 15.93
C GLY A 224 -9.97 -1.80 14.70
N TRP A 225 -10.00 -2.73 13.74
CA TRP A 225 -9.33 -2.62 12.47
C TRP A 225 -10.16 -1.81 11.47
N ASP A 226 -9.56 -0.81 10.84
CA ASP A 226 -10.10 -0.16 9.65
C ASP A 226 -9.73 -1.01 8.45
N ILE A 227 -10.73 -1.55 7.73
CA ILE A 227 -10.50 -2.48 6.62
C ILE A 227 -10.44 -1.71 5.30
N ILE A 228 -9.37 -1.92 4.56
CA ILE A 228 -9.13 -1.33 3.24
C ILE A 228 -9.03 -2.45 2.21
N TYR A 229 -9.77 -2.31 1.12
CA TYR A 229 -9.76 -3.30 0.04
C TYR A 229 -8.85 -2.86 -1.10
N SER A 230 -7.84 -3.67 -1.42
CA SER A 230 -6.92 -3.43 -2.52
C SER A 230 -6.55 -4.73 -3.22
N GLU A 231 -6.74 -4.78 -4.54
CA GLU A 231 -6.31 -5.93 -5.37
C GLU A 231 -4.81 -5.88 -5.70
N ARG A 232 -4.11 -4.82 -5.27
CA ARG A 232 -2.68 -4.64 -5.55
C ARG A 232 -1.74 -5.35 -4.56
N LEU A 233 -2.30 -6.08 -3.61
CA LEU A 233 -1.52 -6.88 -2.65
C LEU A 233 -0.71 -7.96 -3.37
N SER A 234 0.51 -8.19 -2.89
CA SER A 234 1.39 -9.22 -3.42
C SER A 234 0.83 -10.64 -3.22
N VAL A 235 1.05 -11.49 -4.21
CA VAL A 235 0.78 -12.92 -4.14
C VAL A 235 2.09 -13.60 -3.81
N GLU A 236 2.14 -14.38 -2.73
CA GLU A 236 3.37 -15.07 -2.31
C GLU A 236 3.75 -16.15 -3.31
N THR A 237 2.78 -16.97 -3.69
CA THR A 237 2.99 -18.05 -4.67
C THR A 237 1.69 -18.34 -5.40
N VAL A 238 1.72 -18.23 -6.71
CA VAL A 238 0.57 -18.55 -7.57
C VAL A 238 0.10 -20.01 -7.40
N THR A 239 1.04 -20.92 -7.19
CA THR A 239 0.75 -22.35 -7.02
C THR A 239 -0.02 -22.65 -5.73
N THR A 240 0.25 -21.90 -4.66
CA THR A 240 -0.41 -22.09 -3.35
C THR A 240 -1.65 -21.25 -3.18
N GLN A 241 -1.92 -20.35 -4.12
CA GLN A 241 -3.05 -19.41 -4.08
C GLN A 241 -3.14 -18.69 -2.73
N VAL A 242 -2.01 -18.15 -2.27
CA VAL A 242 -1.90 -17.42 -1.02
C VAL A 242 -1.54 -15.96 -1.31
N ARG A 243 -2.31 -15.05 -0.75
CA ARG A 243 -2.08 -13.62 -0.82
C ARG A 243 -1.67 -13.06 0.54
N ASP A 244 -0.72 -12.14 0.52
CA ASP A 244 -0.18 -11.48 1.70
C ASP A 244 -1.01 -10.25 2.05
N ASN A 245 -1.84 -10.35 3.08
CA ASN A 245 -2.56 -9.23 3.65
C ASN A 245 -1.65 -8.48 4.63
N ILE A 246 -1.84 -7.16 4.70
CA ILE A 246 -1.04 -6.28 5.53
C ILE A 246 -1.90 -5.79 6.70
N ALA A 247 -1.44 -6.05 7.93
CA ALA A 247 -2.03 -5.49 9.13
C ALA A 247 -1.01 -4.57 9.81
N PHE A 248 -1.33 -3.30 9.99
CA PHE A 248 -0.39 -2.33 10.54
C PHE A 248 -1.08 -1.25 11.37
N VAL A 249 -0.32 -0.64 12.27
CA VAL A 249 -0.69 0.61 12.93
C VAL A 249 -0.10 1.79 12.17
N ARG A 250 -0.71 2.96 12.29
CA ARG A 250 -0.30 4.15 11.52
C ARG A 250 1.19 4.44 11.59
N SER A 251 1.81 4.24 12.74
CA SER A 251 3.25 4.41 12.96
C SER A 251 4.12 3.26 12.46
N GLY A 252 3.53 2.21 11.84
CA GLY A 252 4.27 1.06 11.31
C GLY A 252 4.87 1.31 9.93
N LEU A 253 4.25 2.16 9.11
CA LEU A 253 4.69 2.51 7.76
C LEU A 253 4.94 4.00 7.63
N TYR A 254 5.94 4.35 6.85
CA TYR A 254 6.32 5.71 6.55
C TYR A 254 6.43 5.95 5.05
N LEU A 255 5.82 7.05 4.59
CA LEU A 255 5.90 7.55 3.22
C LEU A 255 6.69 8.86 3.21
N GLY A 256 7.88 8.84 2.63
CA GLY A 256 8.67 10.05 2.38
C GLY A 256 8.37 10.60 1.00
N ILE A 257 8.07 11.88 0.93
CA ILE A 257 7.73 12.60 -0.29
C ILE A 257 8.83 13.62 -0.54
N TRP A 258 9.60 13.45 -1.63
CA TRP A 258 10.57 14.43 -2.09
C TRP A 258 9.96 15.38 -3.10
N LYS A 259 9.14 14.84 -3.97
CA LYS A 259 8.35 15.60 -4.92
C LYS A 259 6.96 14.97 -5.02
N ASP A 260 5.96 15.74 -4.68
CA ASP A 260 4.58 15.34 -4.93
C ASP A 260 4.31 15.39 -6.44
N THR A 261 3.15 15.02 -6.87
CA THR A 261 2.79 14.97 -8.30
C THR A 261 2.95 16.33 -8.95
N GLU A 262 3.75 16.38 -10.00
CA GLU A 262 3.84 17.53 -10.90
C GLU A 262 3.45 17.11 -12.31
N ASN A 263 2.51 17.84 -12.88
CA ASN A 263 2.01 17.62 -14.23
C ASN A 263 2.40 18.79 -15.09
N ASP A 264 3.03 18.53 -16.22
CA ASP A 264 3.33 19.51 -17.25
C ASP A 264 2.68 19.09 -18.58
N VAL A 265 2.02 20.05 -19.23
CA VAL A 265 1.44 19.88 -20.55
C VAL A 265 2.12 20.86 -21.50
N SER A 266 3.04 20.35 -22.28
CA SER A 266 3.86 21.16 -23.18
C SER A 266 3.87 20.63 -24.60
N ARG A 267 4.25 21.48 -25.56
CA ARG A 267 4.49 21.05 -26.94
C ARG A 267 5.94 20.63 -27.12
N ARG A 268 6.10 19.51 -27.82
CA ARG A 268 7.42 19.01 -28.21
C ARG A 268 7.79 19.55 -29.59
N TYR A 269 8.70 20.53 -29.59
CA TYR A 269 9.19 21.17 -30.81
C TYR A 269 10.31 20.39 -31.52
N ASP A 270 10.83 19.37 -30.85
CA ASP A 270 11.88 18.47 -31.34
C ASP A 270 11.33 17.29 -32.16
N LEU A 271 10.00 17.08 -32.13
CA LEU A 271 9.34 15.99 -32.85
C LEU A 271 8.53 16.51 -34.04
N SER A 272 8.45 15.74 -35.10
CA SER A 272 7.57 16.02 -36.22
C SER A 272 6.11 15.99 -35.78
N SER A 273 5.24 16.79 -36.42
CA SER A 273 3.84 16.98 -36.04
C SER A 273 3.63 17.79 -34.75
N LEU A 274 4.67 18.24 -34.08
CA LEU A 274 4.60 19.08 -32.86
C LEU A 274 3.59 18.54 -31.84
N PRO A 275 3.75 17.28 -31.35
CA PRO A 275 2.78 16.67 -30.45
C PRO A 275 2.70 17.39 -29.11
N TYR A 276 1.56 17.28 -28.46
CA TYR A 276 1.41 17.65 -27.06
C TYR A 276 1.93 16.52 -26.18
N GLN A 277 2.79 16.86 -25.23
CA GLN A 277 3.29 15.97 -24.20
C GLN A 277 2.57 16.25 -22.90
N ILE A 278 2.01 15.22 -22.27
CA ILE A 278 1.55 15.23 -20.90
C ILE A 278 2.61 14.47 -20.09
N TYR A 279 3.36 15.22 -19.30
CA TYR A 279 4.45 14.67 -18.50
C TYR A 279 4.07 14.78 -17.02
N THR A 280 4.05 13.64 -16.33
CA THR A 280 3.75 13.54 -14.91
C THR A 280 4.94 12.93 -14.22
N MET A 281 5.44 13.56 -13.18
CA MET A 281 6.56 13.06 -12.39
C MET A 281 6.27 13.09 -10.90
N MET A 282 6.89 12.17 -10.18
CA MET A 282 6.87 12.10 -8.73
C MET A 282 8.16 11.51 -8.19
N SER A 283 8.51 11.86 -6.96
CA SER A 283 9.64 11.26 -6.24
C SER A 283 9.23 10.91 -4.83
N SER A 284 9.24 9.62 -4.51
CA SER A 284 8.80 9.12 -3.21
C SER A 284 9.60 7.92 -2.76
N GLY A 285 9.64 7.72 -1.46
CA GLY A 285 10.19 6.53 -0.85
C GLY A 285 9.30 6.05 0.29
N ALA A 286 9.26 4.77 0.52
CA ALA A 286 8.53 4.21 1.65
C ALA A 286 9.42 3.25 2.43
N THR A 287 9.19 3.15 3.73
CA THR A 287 9.87 2.21 4.60
C THR A 287 8.99 1.75 5.74
N ARG A 288 9.26 0.54 6.22
CA ARG A 288 8.75 0.05 7.49
C ARG A 288 9.57 0.68 8.61
N LEU A 289 8.88 1.25 9.61
CA LEU A 289 9.56 1.90 10.72
C LEU A 289 10.02 0.87 11.76
N GLU A 290 9.09 0.20 12.38
CA GLU A 290 9.39 -0.81 13.39
C GLU A 290 8.71 -2.14 13.02
N PRO A 291 9.44 -3.28 12.97
CA PRO A 291 8.88 -4.55 12.52
C PRO A 291 7.63 -4.96 13.28
N ALA A 292 7.62 -4.78 14.61
CA ALA A 292 6.52 -5.19 15.48
C ALA A 292 5.18 -4.46 15.21
N ARG A 293 5.23 -3.30 14.54
CA ARG A 293 4.05 -2.48 14.22
C ARG A 293 3.36 -2.87 12.92
N LEU A 294 3.89 -3.90 12.25
CA LEU A 294 3.37 -4.41 11.00
C LEU A 294 3.40 -5.93 11.01
N LEU A 295 2.33 -6.54 10.55
CA LEU A 295 2.16 -7.99 10.46
C LEU A 295 1.80 -8.41 9.05
N LYS A 296 2.27 -9.58 8.67
CA LYS A 296 1.95 -10.27 7.44
C LYS A 296 0.90 -11.34 7.74
N ALA A 297 -0.28 -11.24 7.16
CA ALA A 297 -1.31 -12.24 7.31
C ALA A 297 -1.55 -12.94 5.96
N GLN A 298 -1.15 -14.19 5.89
CA GLN A 298 -1.30 -15.01 4.70
C GLN A 298 -2.71 -15.60 4.64
N CYS A 299 -3.42 -15.33 3.56
CA CYS A 299 -4.78 -15.80 3.36
C CYS A 299 -4.89 -16.53 2.03
N ALA A 300 -5.65 -17.62 2.00
CA ALA A 300 -5.97 -18.31 0.76
C ALA A 300 -6.77 -17.37 -0.17
N ASP A 301 -6.40 -17.33 -1.44
CA ASP A 301 -7.04 -16.53 -2.46
C ASP A 301 -7.22 -17.38 -3.71
N LEU A 302 -8.45 -17.81 -3.94
CA LEU A 302 -8.80 -18.62 -5.10
C LEU A 302 -8.67 -17.86 -6.42
N SER A 303 -8.65 -16.52 -6.37
CA SER A 303 -8.45 -15.67 -7.55
C SER A 303 -6.98 -15.49 -7.92
N ALA A 304 -6.05 -15.81 -7.03
CA ALA A 304 -4.61 -15.62 -7.26
C ALA A 304 -4.07 -16.36 -8.49
N ALA A 305 -4.70 -17.44 -8.91
CA ALA A 305 -4.34 -18.16 -10.14
C ALA A 305 -4.66 -17.38 -11.43
N ALA A 306 -5.58 -16.41 -11.35
CA ALA A 306 -5.97 -15.57 -12.50
C ALA A 306 -5.07 -14.34 -12.69
N ASP A 307 -4.29 -13.97 -11.66
CA ASP A 307 -3.44 -12.77 -11.67
C ASP A 307 -2.11 -12.96 -12.48
N VAL A 308 -1.92 -14.12 -13.09
CA VAL A 308 -0.66 -14.49 -13.80
C VAL A 308 -0.59 -14.00 -15.24
N THR A 309 -1.63 -13.36 -15.75
CA THR A 309 -1.58 -12.78 -17.10
C THR A 309 -1.17 -11.32 -17.04
N PRO A 310 -0.04 -10.96 -17.67
CA PRO A 310 0.50 -9.60 -17.70
C PRO A 310 -0.40 -8.61 -18.47
#